data_ce3441aef27138f232ae30d3dc854d20
#
_entry.id   ce3441aef27138f232ae30d3dc854d20
#
_cell.length_a   1.000
_cell.length_b   1.000
_cell.length_c   1.000
_cell.angle_alpha   90.00
_cell.angle_beta   90.00
_cell.angle_gamma   90.00
#
_symmetry.space_group_name_H-M   'P 1'
#
loop_
_entity.id
_entity.type
_entity.pdbx_description
1 polymer ?
#
loop_
_entity_poly.entity_id
_entity_poly.type
_entity_poly.pdbx_seq_one_letter_code
_entity_poly.pdbx_strand_id
1 'polypeptide(L)'
;MVAVLEGTVFPDARAAFFAAGPDPLAAAGVPAVDLSVRIGGLTLRAPVMPASGCFGPELGALIPVAELGATVTKTVFGSARGGNPVHRLTEIPAGMVNSVGIPSRGPAGYLATLHPRYAALDAPTIISVGGHRTSEYAPVVAALGGHGAAYELNVSCPNLDRDGTDIGSDPAAIREVVAAVRLVTDKPIIVKLPVLVASIAACARAAEEAGADAVCVANSIPAMPLAARRPILGNVIGGLSGPSIKPIVLRLVWLASRAVQIPVIACGGVGSVEDALDYFSVGASAVQVGTASFARPFAAVEVARGLRERCLDAGVGSIRELLELEAAS
;
A
#
# COMPACT_ATOMS: atom_id res chain seq x y z
N MET A 1 -16.04 6.85 23.86
CA MET A 1 -17.33 7.56 23.63
C MET A 1 -17.15 8.30 22.33
N VAL A 2 -17.55 7.70 21.23
CA VAL A 2 -17.54 8.31 19.89
C VAL A 2 -18.88 9.01 19.76
N ALA A 3 -18.88 10.33 19.88
CA ALA A 3 -20.04 11.13 19.50
C ALA A 3 -20.16 11.05 17.97
N VAL A 4 -21.21 10.43 17.50
CA VAL A 4 -21.67 10.54 16.13
C VAL A 4 -22.14 11.96 15.95
N LEU A 5 -21.42 12.76 15.17
CA LEU A 5 -21.89 14.05 14.69
C LEU A 5 -22.95 13.78 13.60
N GLU A 6 -24.15 13.50 14.03
CA GLU A 6 -25.32 13.62 13.17
C GLU A 6 -25.61 15.11 12.96
N GLY A 7 -25.55 15.58 11.73
CA GLY A 7 -26.23 16.82 11.34
C GLY A 7 -25.43 17.98 10.82
N THR A 8 -24.18 17.84 10.41
CA THR A 8 -23.52 18.91 9.63
C THR A 8 -23.21 18.41 8.21
N VAL A 9 -24.22 18.43 7.36
CA VAL A 9 -24.05 18.30 5.91
C VAL A 9 -23.54 19.66 5.43
N PHE A 10 -22.35 19.70 4.83
CA PHE A 10 -21.85 20.83 4.04
C PHE A 10 -22.28 20.58 2.58
N PRO A 11 -23.45 21.05 2.11
CA PRO A 11 -23.99 20.72 0.79
C PRO A 11 -23.11 21.26 -0.35
N ASP A 12 -22.50 22.42 -0.17
CA ASP A 12 -21.80 23.14 -1.24
C ASP A 12 -20.37 22.63 -1.49
N ALA A 13 -19.68 22.15 -0.47
CA ALA A 13 -18.35 21.55 -0.63
C ALA A 13 -18.43 20.19 -1.37
N ARG A 14 -19.52 19.45 -1.22
CA ARG A 14 -19.75 18.18 -1.92
C ARG A 14 -19.99 18.38 -3.41
N ALA A 15 -20.78 19.38 -3.79
CA ALA A 15 -21.10 19.66 -5.19
C ALA A 15 -19.88 20.16 -5.98
N ALA A 16 -19.04 21.01 -5.38
CA ALA A 16 -17.85 21.52 -6.02
C ALA A 16 -16.72 20.49 -6.17
N PHE A 17 -16.63 19.53 -5.24
CA PHE A 17 -15.57 18.50 -5.25
C PHE A 17 -15.93 17.28 -6.10
N PHE A 18 -17.23 16.98 -6.31
CA PHE A 18 -17.72 15.81 -7.05
C PHE A 18 -18.31 16.11 -8.43
N ALA A 19 -18.29 17.39 -8.87
CA ALA A 19 -18.60 17.72 -10.24
C ALA A 19 -17.40 17.35 -11.16
N ALA A 20 -17.12 16.03 -11.26
CA ALA A 20 -16.41 15.50 -12.40
C ALA A 20 -17.36 15.61 -13.60
N GLY A 21 -17.45 16.78 -14.21
CA GLY A 21 -17.88 16.91 -15.59
C GLY A 21 -16.96 16.09 -16.48
N PRO A 22 -17.33 15.86 -17.76
CA PRO A 22 -16.43 15.26 -18.73
C PRO A 22 -15.11 16.01 -18.66
N ASP A 23 -14.00 15.25 -18.62
CA ASP A 23 -12.63 15.78 -18.48
C ASP A 23 -12.49 17.04 -19.38
N PRO A 24 -12.40 18.24 -18.81
CA PRO A 24 -12.38 19.48 -19.59
C PRO A 24 -11.17 19.54 -20.52
N LEU A 25 -10.17 18.72 -20.30
CA LEU A 25 -8.94 18.62 -21.06
C LEU A 25 -9.10 17.72 -22.31
N ALA A 26 -10.03 16.76 -22.30
CA ALA A 26 -10.35 15.97 -23.49
C ALA A 26 -10.93 16.81 -24.63
N ALA A 27 -11.58 17.94 -24.32
CA ALA A 27 -12.13 18.88 -25.29
C ALA A 27 -11.08 19.84 -25.87
N ALA A 28 -9.89 19.95 -25.27
CA ALA A 28 -8.87 20.96 -25.64
C ALA A 28 -7.74 20.42 -26.55
N GLY A 29 -7.81 19.17 -27.03
CA GLY A 29 -6.75 18.56 -27.83
C GLY A 29 -5.44 18.30 -27.08
N VAL A 30 -5.49 18.28 -25.75
CA VAL A 30 -4.38 17.93 -24.88
C VAL A 30 -4.11 16.42 -24.99
N PRO A 31 -2.86 15.96 -25.11
CA PRO A 31 -2.53 14.55 -25.17
C PRO A 31 -3.14 13.79 -23.98
N ALA A 32 -3.76 12.63 -24.24
CA ALA A 32 -4.24 11.78 -23.18
C ALA A 32 -3.05 11.28 -22.36
N VAL A 33 -2.97 11.65 -21.08
CA VAL A 33 -1.92 11.18 -20.18
C VAL A 33 -2.23 9.76 -19.72
N ASP A 34 -1.36 8.82 -20.07
CA ASP A 34 -1.43 7.43 -19.60
C ASP A 34 -0.60 7.26 -18.34
N LEU A 35 -1.28 7.10 -17.20
CA LEU A 35 -0.68 6.80 -15.90
C LEU A 35 -0.77 5.30 -15.58
N SER A 36 -1.16 4.46 -16.51
CA SER A 36 -1.39 3.04 -16.24
C SER A 36 -0.10 2.28 -15.89
N VAL A 37 -0.24 1.29 -15.01
CA VAL A 37 0.84 0.39 -14.59
C VAL A 37 0.34 -1.05 -14.61
N ARG A 38 1.19 -2.00 -15.04
CA ARG A 38 0.88 -3.42 -15.03
C ARG A 38 1.58 -4.13 -13.87
N ILE A 39 0.81 -4.96 -13.16
CA ILE A 39 1.31 -5.88 -12.13
C ILE A 39 0.81 -7.27 -12.51
N GLY A 40 1.68 -8.09 -13.10
CA GLY A 40 1.27 -9.36 -13.70
C GLY A 40 0.15 -9.16 -14.73
N GLY A 41 -0.96 -9.86 -14.56
CA GLY A 41 -2.17 -9.73 -15.39
C GLY A 41 -3.08 -8.54 -15.04
N LEU A 42 -2.80 -7.78 -13.98
CA LEU A 42 -3.62 -6.65 -13.53
C LEU A 42 -3.07 -5.33 -14.09
N THR A 43 -3.93 -4.56 -14.78
CA THR A 43 -3.63 -3.18 -15.17
C THR A 43 -4.27 -2.23 -14.16
N LEU A 44 -3.46 -1.41 -13.53
CA LEU A 44 -3.86 -0.30 -12.67
C LEU A 44 -3.99 0.96 -13.52
N ARG A 45 -5.08 1.72 -13.36
CA ARG A 45 -5.33 2.96 -14.13
C ARG A 45 -4.45 4.14 -13.71
N ALA A 46 -3.86 4.07 -12.51
CA ALA A 46 -2.91 5.04 -11.98
C ALA A 46 -1.86 4.32 -11.10
N PRO A 47 -0.65 4.87 -10.96
CA PRO A 47 0.43 4.25 -10.19
C PRO A 47 0.33 4.57 -8.69
N VAL A 48 -0.82 5.01 -8.20
CA VAL A 48 -1.03 5.44 -6.82
C VAL A 48 -2.18 4.66 -6.20
N MET A 49 -1.96 4.16 -4.99
CA MET A 49 -2.97 3.45 -4.21
C MET A 49 -2.77 3.71 -2.70
N PRO A 50 -3.80 3.57 -1.85
CA PRO A 50 -3.62 3.61 -0.40
C PRO A 50 -2.86 2.38 0.08
N ALA A 51 -2.02 2.54 1.10
CA ALA A 51 -1.32 1.44 1.75
C ALA A 51 -2.28 0.57 2.58
N SER A 52 -1.96 -0.72 2.72
CA SER A 52 -2.70 -1.65 3.57
C SER A 52 -2.94 -1.08 4.98
N GLY A 53 -4.20 -1.05 5.40
CA GLY A 53 -4.61 -0.55 6.71
C GLY A 53 -4.80 0.96 6.82
N CYS A 54 -4.61 1.71 5.74
CA CYS A 54 -4.78 3.17 5.69
C CYS A 54 -6.05 3.59 4.93
N PHE A 55 -6.81 2.65 4.40
CA PHE A 55 -8.07 2.87 3.71
C PHE A 55 -9.10 1.83 4.15
N GLY A 56 -10.31 2.28 4.46
CA GLY A 56 -11.48 1.44 4.66
C GLY A 56 -12.54 1.72 3.59
N PRO A 57 -13.40 0.74 3.26
CA PRO A 57 -14.40 0.92 2.18
C PRO A 57 -15.43 2.01 2.49
N GLU A 58 -15.56 2.42 3.75
CA GLU A 58 -16.38 3.58 4.17
C GLU A 58 -15.87 4.90 3.59
N LEU A 59 -14.59 5.02 3.35
CA LEU A 59 -13.98 6.21 2.74
C LEU A 59 -14.30 6.33 1.24
N GLY A 60 -14.71 5.24 0.59
CA GLY A 60 -15.08 5.25 -0.83
C GLY A 60 -16.29 6.13 -1.15
N ALA A 61 -17.11 6.48 -0.15
CA ALA A 61 -18.18 7.46 -0.30
C ALA A 61 -17.69 8.91 -0.29
N LEU A 62 -16.44 9.15 0.16
CA LEU A 62 -15.86 10.47 0.33
C LEU A 62 -14.71 10.71 -0.64
N ILE A 63 -13.97 9.67 -0.99
CA ILE A 63 -12.75 9.73 -1.81
C ILE A 63 -13.06 9.19 -3.21
N PRO A 64 -12.73 9.89 -4.29
CA PRO A 64 -12.93 9.43 -5.66
C PRO A 64 -11.93 8.31 -6.00
N VAL A 65 -12.22 7.10 -5.53
CA VAL A 65 -11.37 5.92 -5.70
C VAL A 65 -11.15 5.52 -7.16
N ALA A 66 -12.03 5.96 -8.08
CA ALA A 66 -11.88 5.78 -9.51
C ALA A 66 -10.58 6.43 -10.07
N GLU A 67 -10.00 7.38 -9.38
CA GLU A 67 -8.75 8.05 -9.77
C GLU A 67 -7.50 7.30 -9.27
N LEU A 68 -7.71 6.28 -8.42
CA LEU A 68 -6.63 5.45 -7.88
C LEU A 68 -6.42 4.19 -8.72
N GLY A 69 -5.21 3.65 -8.68
CA GLY A 69 -4.89 2.39 -9.35
C GLY A 69 -5.62 1.19 -8.74
N ALA A 70 -5.70 1.16 -7.43
CA ALA A 70 -6.39 0.11 -6.66
C ALA A 70 -6.73 0.60 -5.25
N THR A 71 -7.54 -0.17 -4.53
CA THR A 71 -7.62 -0.11 -3.07
C THR A 71 -6.89 -1.31 -2.46
N VAL A 72 -6.22 -1.11 -1.31
CA VAL A 72 -5.52 -2.18 -0.59
C VAL A 72 -6.18 -2.38 0.76
N THR A 73 -6.63 -3.61 1.03
CA THR A 73 -7.39 -3.89 2.26
C THR A 73 -6.48 -3.93 3.49
N LYS A 74 -7.09 -3.84 4.67
CA LYS A 74 -6.45 -4.28 5.90
C LYS A 74 -6.11 -5.77 5.79
N THR A 75 -4.93 -6.16 6.29
CA THR A 75 -4.45 -7.54 6.19
C THR A 75 -5.43 -8.54 6.80
N VAL A 76 -5.81 -9.56 6.04
CA VAL A 76 -6.66 -10.68 6.46
C VAL A 76 -5.76 -11.81 6.96
N PHE A 77 -6.00 -12.27 8.19
CA PHE A 77 -5.37 -13.46 8.79
C PHE A 77 -6.32 -14.65 8.73
N GLY A 78 -5.81 -15.87 8.91
CA GLY A 78 -6.61 -17.09 8.87
C GLY A 78 -7.69 -17.18 9.95
N SER A 79 -7.53 -16.46 11.07
CA SER A 79 -8.50 -16.40 12.16
C SER A 79 -8.89 -14.96 12.51
N ALA A 80 -10.01 -14.81 13.21
CA ALA A 80 -10.40 -13.53 13.79
C ALA A 80 -9.45 -13.13 14.93
N ARG A 81 -9.06 -11.84 14.98
CA ARG A 81 -8.18 -11.29 16.02
C ARG A 81 -8.48 -9.82 16.31
N GLY A 82 -8.34 -9.43 17.57
CA GLY A 82 -8.72 -8.08 18.06
C GLY A 82 -7.66 -7.00 17.91
N GLY A 83 -6.42 -7.37 17.59
CA GLY A 83 -5.28 -6.46 17.60
C GLY A 83 -4.68 -6.26 18.99
N ASN A 84 -3.77 -5.30 19.11
CA ASN A 84 -3.02 -5.01 20.35
C ASN A 84 -3.83 -4.19 21.37
N PRO A 85 -3.37 -4.09 22.62
CA PRO A 85 -3.95 -3.16 23.61
C PRO A 85 -3.91 -1.70 23.16
N VAL A 86 -4.80 -0.88 23.67
CA VAL A 86 -4.75 0.59 23.52
C VAL A 86 -3.58 1.11 24.39
N HIS A 87 -2.91 2.20 24.05
CA HIS A 87 -2.93 3.07 22.90
C HIS A 87 -2.23 2.42 21.70
N ARG A 88 -2.80 2.56 20.50
CA ARG A 88 -2.33 1.86 19.31
C ARG A 88 -1.62 2.75 18.30
N LEU A 89 -1.63 4.07 18.51
CA LEU A 89 -1.11 5.05 17.57
C LEU A 89 -0.67 6.31 18.30
N THR A 90 0.46 6.88 17.90
CA THR A 90 0.94 8.18 18.36
C THR A 90 1.67 8.92 17.26
N GLU A 91 1.51 10.23 17.22
CA GLU A 91 2.32 11.12 16.38
C GLU A 91 3.71 11.32 16.99
N ILE A 92 4.67 11.50 16.11
CA ILE A 92 6.03 11.96 16.44
C ILE A 92 6.46 13.02 15.41
N PRO A 93 7.52 13.78 15.65
CA PRO A 93 8.04 14.71 14.64
C PRO A 93 8.29 13.98 13.29
N ALA A 94 7.69 14.50 12.21
CA ALA A 94 7.77 13.98 10.84
C ALA A 94 7.30 12.53 10.67
N GLY A 95 6.35 12.04 11.50
CA GLY A 95 5.82 10.69 11.32
C GLY A 95 4.82 10.24 12.37
N MET A 96 4.58 8.95 12.35
CA MET A 96 3.66 8.27 13.23
C MET A 96 4.21 6.91 13.62
N VAL A 97 4.00 6.50 14.88
CA VAL A 97 4.28 5.13 15.32
C VAL A 97 2.97 4.45 15.65
N ASN A 98 2.73 3.28 15.05
CA ASN A 98 1.53 2.50 15.30
C ASN A 98 1.86 1.09 15.80
N SER A 99 0.99 0.57 16.66
CA SER A 99 0.97 -0.81 17.11
C SER A 99 -0.47 -1.32 17.11
N VAL A 100 -1.11 -1.31 15.94
CA VAL A 100 -2.52 -1.71 15.79
C VAL A 100 -2.70 -3.21 16.03
N GLY A 101 -1.68 -4.03 15.74
CA GLY A 101 -1.71 -5.48 15.94
C GLY A 101 -2.59 -6.23 14.94
N ILE A 102 -2.83 -5.61 13.79
CA ILE A 102 -3.55 -6.16 12.63
C ILE A 102 -4.84 -6.90 13.04
N PRO A 103 -5.88 -6.19 13.50
CA PRO A 103 -7.19 -6.81 13.73
C PRO A 103 -7.73 -7.39 12.42
N SER A 104 -8.28 -8.59 12.50
CA SER A 104 -8.82 -9.32 11.36
C SER A 104 -10.11 -10.03 11.73
N ARG A 105 -11.01 -10.21 10.77
CA ARG A 105 -12.24 -10.98 10.91
C ARG A 105 -12.10 -12.41 10.40
N GLY A 106 -10.92 -12.79 9.92
CA GLY A 106 -10.70 -14.00 9.15
C GLY A 106 -11.30 -13.93 7.75
N PRO A 107 -11.02 -14.91 6.87
CA PRO A 107 -11.53 -14.91 5.49
C PRO A 107 -13.06 -14.88 5.42
N ALA A 108 -13.75 -15.73 6.16
CA ALA A 108 -15.22 -15.78 6.17
C ALA A 108 -15.84 -14.46 6.64
N GLY A 109 -15.30 -13.86 7.72
CA GLY A 109 -15.77 -12.57 8.20
C GLY A 109 -15.47 -11.41 7.24
N TYR A 110 -14.33 -11.44 6.56
CA TYR A 110 -14.01 -10.48 5.51
C TYR A 110 -15.00 -10.60 4.34
N LEU A 111 -15.21 -11.80 3.80
CA LEU A 111 -16.14 -12.04 2.69
C LEU A 111 -17.58 -11.65 3.01
N ALA A 112 -18.02 -11.92 4.22
CA ALA A 112 -19.39 -11.59 4.64
C ALA A 112 -19.62 -10.09 4.88
N THR A 113 -18.62 -9.32 5.31
CA THR A 113 -18.84 -7.96 5.83
C THR A 113 -18.09 -6.85 5.11
N LEU A 114 -16.88 -7.10 4.61
CA LEU A 114 -16.03 -6.08 4.00
C LEU A 114 -15.96 -6.21 2.48
N HIS A 115 -15.85 -7.44 1.97
CA HIS A 115 -15.74 -7.67 0.52
C HIS A 115 -16.89 -7.02 -0.28
N PRO A 116 -18.19 -7.13 0.07
CA PRO A 116 -19.25 -6.50 -0.69
C PRO A 116 -19.10 -4.96 -0.79
N ARG A 117 -18.54 -4.35 0.26
CA ARG A 117 -18.32 -2.90 0.32
C ARG A 117 -17.12 -2.48 -0.55
N TYR A 118 -16.05 -3.28 -0.58
CA TYR A 118 -14.92 -3.06 -1.49
C TYR A 118 -15.31 -3.32 -2.94
N ALA A 119 -16.09 -4.36 -3.21
CA ALA A 119 -16.56 -4.70 -4.56
C ALA A 119 -17.49 -3.64 -5.18
N ALA A 120 -18.13 -2.81 -4.34
CA ALA A 120 -18.94 -1.67 -4.78
C ALA A 120 -18.14 -0.43 -5.15
N LEU A 121 -16.82 -0.42 -4.92
CA LEU A 121 -15.93 0.70 -5.28
C LEU A 121 -15.52 0.60 -6.75
N ASP A 122 -15.40 1.75 -7.42
CA ASP A 122 -14.88 1.82 -8.80
C ASP A 122 -13.34 1.79 -8.81
N ALA A 123 -12.75 0.77 -8.19
CA ALA A 123 -11.32 0.49 -8.24
C ALA A 123 -11.07 -1.00 -7.96
N PRO A 124 -10.05 -1.62 -8.58
CA PRO A 124 -9.63 -2.97 -8.23
C PRO A 124 -9.26 -3.07 -6.75
N THR A 125 -9.60 -4.19 -6.11
CA THR A 125 -9.24 -4.43 -4.71
C THR A 125 -8.10 -5.43 -4.62
N ILE A 126 -6.98 -5.00 -4.05
CA ILE A 126 -5.86 -5.85 -3.66
C ILE A 126 -6.10 -6.30 -2.22
N ILE A 127 -6.25 -7.61 -2.00
CA ILE A 127 -6.48 -8.13 -0.65
C ILE A 127 -5.12 -8.40 0.00
N SER A 128 -4.83 -7.65 1.08
CA SER A 128 -3.64 -7.93 1.89
C SER A 128 -3.87 -9.16 2.77
N VAL A 129 -2.92 -10.09 2.75
CA VAL A 129 -2.97 -11.39 3.46
C VAL A 129 -1.76 -11.51 4.35
N GLY A 130 -1.95 -12.02 5.56
CA GLY A 130 -0.87 -12.26 6.51
C GLY A 130 -1.01 -13.58 7.25
N GLY A 131 0.11 -14.06 7.77
CA GLY A 131 0.20 -15.26 8.60
C GLY A 131 1.30 -15.10 9.64
N HIS A 132 1.27 -15.93 10.66
CA HIS A 132 2.34 -16.07 11.66
C HIS A 132 3.41 -17.07 11.18
N ARG A 133 3.01 -17.99 10.30
CA ARG A 133 3.84 -19.06 9.74
C ARG A 133 3.72 -19.06 8.23
N THR A 134 4.76 -19.54 7.55
CA THR A 134 4.79 -19.71 6.10
C THR A 134 3.59 -20.52 5.58
N SER A 135 3.19 -21.54 6.32
CA SER A 135 2.08 -22.43 5.98
C SER A 135 0.68 -21.81 6.09
N GLU A 136 0.53 -20.60 6.66
CA GLU A 136 -0.79 -19.99 6.89
C GLU A 136 -1.28 -19.16 5.69
N TYR A 137 -0.38 -18.71 4.79
CA TYR A 137 -0.75 -17.79 3.70
C TYR A 137 -1.61 -18.45 2.61
N ALA A 138 -1.20 -19.61 2.10
CA ALA A 138 -1.92 -20.31 1.04
C ALA A 138 -3.36 -20.69 1.45
N PRO A 139 -3.64 -21.23 2.67
CA PRO A 139 -5.00 -21.49 3.11
C PRO A 139 -5.86 -20.21 3.19
N VAL A 140 -5.30 -19.07 3.57
CA VAL A 140 -6.04 -17.79 3.61
C VAL A 140 -6.40 -17.34 2.20
N VAL A 141 -5.45 -17.38 1.26
CA VAL A 141 -5.71 -17.03 -0.15
C VAL A 141 -6.74 -17.95 -0.77
N ALA A 142 -6.63 -19.28 -0.55
CA ALA A 142 -7.60 -20.25 -1.03
C ALA A 142 -9.02 -19.99 -0.47
N ALA A 143 -9.12 -19.67 0.81
CA ALA A 143 -10.40 -19.33 1.45
C ALA A 143 -11.02 -18.02 0.94
N LEU A 144 -10.20 -17.08 0.44
CA LEU A 144 -10.66 -15.85 -0.19
C LEU A 144 -11.17 -16.06 -1.65
N GLY A 145 -10.90 -17.23 -2.26
CA GLY A 145 -11.60 -17.73 -3.43
C GLY A 145 -11.56 -16.84 -4.69
N GLY A 146 -10.50 -16.07 -4.90
CA GLY A 146 -10.37 -15.23 -6.11
C GLY A 146 -11.13 -13.90 -6.05
N HIS A 147 -11.69 -13.52 -4.90
CA HIS A 147 -12.42 -12.26 -4.71
C HIS A 147 -11.54 -11.00 -4.78
N GLY A 148 -10.22 -11.12 -4.69
CA GLY A 148 -9.28 -10.02 -4.94
C GLY A 148 -8.94 -9.88 -6.42
N ALA A 149 -8.65 -8.66 -6.88
CA ALA A 149 -7.98 -8.43 -8.16
C ALA A 149 -6.51 -8.90 -8.13
N ALA A 150 -5.88 -8.81 -6.95
CA ALA A 150 -4.55 -9.30 -6.61
C ALA A 150 -4.46 -9.60 -5.11
N TYR A 151 -3.36 -10.24 -4.68
CA TYR A 151 -3.06 -10.48 -3.27
C TYR A 151 -1.73 -9.82 -2.89
N GLU A 152 -1.74 -9.02 -1.79
CA GLU A 152 -0.53 -8.48 -1.18
C GLU A 152 -0.16 -9.35 0.04
N LEU A 153 0.91 -10.14 -0.09
CA LEU A 153 1.41 -11.00 1.00
C LEU A 153 2.23 -10.15 1.96
N ASN A 154 1.66 -9.86 3.13
CA ASN A 154 2.33 -9.12 4.19
C ASN A 154 3.26 -10.06 4.98
N VAL A 155 4.46 -10.30 4.45
CA VAL A 155 5.49 -11.11 5.11
C VAL A 155 6.33 -10.33 6.11
N SER A 156 6.05 -9.04 6.26
CA SER A 156 6.79 -8.08 7.09
C SER A 156 6.19 -7.88 8.48
N CYS A 157 5.26 -8.74 8.90
CA CYS A 157 4.71 -8.69 10.25
C CYS A 157 5.77 -9.24 11.22
N PRO A 158 6.15 -8.51 12.29
CA PRO A 158 7.15 -8.96 13.25
C PRO A 158 6.61 -10.06 14.16
N ASN A 159 6.14 -11.13 13.56
CA ASN A 159 5.66 -12.32 14.26
C ASN A 159 6.75 -13.38 14.16
N LEU A 160 7.21 -13.76 15.30
CA LEU A 160 8.32 -14.64 15.54
C LEU A 160 7.92 -16.08 15.20
N ASP A 161 8.09 -16.48 13.95
CA ASP A 161 8.23 -17.89 13.61
C ASP A 161 9.72 -18.14 13.31
N ARG A 162 10.25 -19.29 13.64
CA ARG A 162 11.68 -19.64 13.46
C ARG A 162 12.65 -18.82 14.33
N ASP A 163 12.61 -18.98 15.64
CA ASP A 163 13.59 -18.43 16.60
C ASP A 163 13.75 -16.90 16.55
N GLY A 164 12.68 -16.19 16.25
CA GLY A 164 12.68 -14.74 16.26
C GLY A 164 12.97 -14.08 14.92
N THR A 165 13.11 -14.84 13.82
CA THR A 165 13.34 -14.30 12.49
C THR A 165 12.01 -13.95 11.81
N ASP A 166 11.90 -12.71 11.32
CA ASP A 166 10.79 -12.25 10.50
C ASP A 166 10.78 -13.01 9.16
N ILE A 167 9.64 -13.60 8.77
CA ILE A 167 9.46 -14.33 7.50
C ILE A 167 10.00 -13.51 6.33
N GLY A 168 9.72 -12.21 6.30
CA GLY A 168 10.13 -11.31 5.22
C GLY A 168 11.62 -10.99 5.19
N SER A 169 12.38 -11.34 6.23
CA SER A 169 13.83 -11.15 6.26
C SER A 169 14.62 -12.39 5.80
N ASP A 170 13.95 -13.54 5.66
CA ASP A 170 14.52 -14.80 5.18
C ASP A 170 14.09 -15.10 3.73
N PRO A 171 15.01 -15.02 2.73
CA PRO A 171 14.71 -15.36 1.35
C PRO A 171 14.13 -16.76 1.15
N ALA A 172 14.50 -17.74 1.97
CA ALA A 172 13.98 -19.11 1.88
C ALA A 172 12.50 -19.16 2.33
N ALA A 173 12.16 -18.47 3.41
CA ALA A 173 10.78 -18.36 3.90
C ALA A 173 9.89 -17.59 2.90
N ILE A 174 10.41 -16.55 2.26
CA ILE A 174 9.70 -15.83 1.18
C ILE A 174 9.37 -16.77 0.02
N ARG A 175 10.36 -17.57 -0.45
CA ARG A 175 10.13 -18.57 -1.52
C ARG A 175 9.04 -19.56 -1.14
N GLU A 176 9.10 -20.09 0.08
CA GLU A 176 8.11 -21.05 0.58
C GLU A 176 6.69 -20.46 0.56
N VAL A 177 6.51 -19.23 1.07
CA VAL A 177 5.22 -18.54 1.09
C VAL A 177 4.70 -18.31 -0.33
N VAL A 178 5.52 -17.72 -1.20
CA VAL A 178 5.08 -17.36 -2.55
C VAL A 178 4.77 -18.61 -3.38
N ALA A 179 5.62 -19.62 -3.34
CA ALA A 179 5.39 -20.88 -4.05
C ALA A 179 4.11 -21.57 -3.59
N ALA A 180 3.86 -21.63 -2.27
CA ALA A 180 2.64 -22.21 -1.73
C ALA A 180 1.38 -21.42 -2.14
N VAL A 181 1.45 -20.09 -2.16
CA VAL A 181 0.33 -19.24 -2.59
C VAL A 181 0.08 -19.37 -4.08
N ARG A 182 1.13 -19.46 -4.91
CA ARG A 182 1.00 -19.62 -6.36
C ARG A 182 0.26 -20.92 -6.76
N LEU A 183 0.34 -21.97 -5.96
CA LEU A 183 -0.40 -23.21 -6.18
C LEU A 183 -1.92 -23.07 -6.01
N VAL A 184 -2.40 -22.02 -5.35
CA VAL A 184 -3.82 -21.85 -5.02
C VAL A 184 -4.46 -20.64 -5.68
N THR A 185 -3.71 -19.85 -6.48
CA THR A 185 -4.26 -18.69 -7.19
C THR A 185 -3.49 -18.34 -8.46
N ASP A 186 -4.22 -17.96 -9.52
CA ASP A 186 -3.67 -17.38 -10.76
C ASP A 186 -3.66 -15.84 -10.72
N LYS A 187 -4.19 -15.24 -9.64
CA LYS A 187 -4.20 -13.79 -9.47
C LYS A 187 -2.80 -13.26 -9.22
N PRO A 188 -2.51 -11.99 -9.57
CA PRO A 188 -1.22 -11.38 -9.26
C PRO A 188 -0.89 -11.43 -7.76
N ILE A 189 0.37 -11.75 -7.47
CA ILE A 189 0.94 -11.83 -6.12
C ILE A 189 1.93 -10.69 -5.93
N ILE A 190 1.70 -9.85 -4.93
CA ILE A 190 2.58 -8.78 -4.50
C ILE A 190 3.19 -9.18 -3.16
N VAL A 191 4.51 -9.13 -2.99
CA VAL A 191 5.16 -9.45 -1.72
C VAL A 191 5.59 -8.19 -1.00
N LYS A 192 4.96 -7.89 0.15
CA LYS A 192 5.30 -6.71 0.95
C LYS A 192 6.40 -7.03 1.95
N LEU A 193 7.59 -6.48 1.66
CA LEU A 193 8.83 -6.74 2.38
C LEU A 193 9.00 -5.82 3.60
N PRO A 194 9.71 -6.24 4.65
CA PRO A 194 10.09 -5.38 5.77
C PRO A 194 11.22 -4.43 5.40
N VAL A 195 11.44 -3.41 6.24
CA VAL A 195 12.56 -2.46 6.10
C VAL A 195 13.86 -3.05 6.62
N LEU A 196 13.80 -3.72 7.77
CA LEU A 196 14.98 -4.30 8.42
C LEU A 196 15.26 -5.69 7.87
N VAL A 197 16.09 -5.74 6.84
CA VAL A 197 16.54 -6.97 6.19
C VAL A 197 18.06 -6.92 5.96
N ALA A 198 18.70 -8.08 5.96
CA ALA A 198 20.13 -8.18 5.62
C ALA A 198 20.39 -7.77 4.15
N SER A 199 19.46 -8.15 3.25
CA SER A 199 19.53 -7.78 1.83
C SER A 199 18.15 -7.73 1.21
N ILE A 200 17.63 -6.52 0.96
CA ILE A 200 16.37 -6.32 0.25
C ILE A 200 16.41 -6.90 -1.17
N ALA A 201 17.57 -6.83 -1.83
CA ALA A 201 17.78 -7.41 -3.16
C ALA A 201 17.64 -8.95 -3.16
N ALA A 202 18.12 -9.63 -2.13
CA ALA A 202 17.97 -11.08 -2.00
C ALA A 202 16.51 -11.47 -1.74
N CYS A 203 15.82 -10.72 -0.87
CA CYS A 203 14.40 -10.93 -0.58
C CYS A 203 13.53 -10.69 -1.81
N ALA A 204 13.81 -9.62 -2.57
CA ALA A 204 13.07 -9.32 -3.81
C ALA A 204 13.27 -10.40 -4.88
N ARG A 205 14.52 -10.85 -5.12
CA ARG A 205 14.79 -11.97 -6.04
C ARG A 205 14.10 -13.26 -5.60
N ALA A 206 14.13 -13.56 -4.30
CA ALA A 206 13.46 -14.76 -3.79
C ALA A 206 11.94 -14.74 -4.06
N ALA A 207 11.31 -13.58 -3.96
CA ALA A 207 9.90 -13.39 -4.30
C ALA A 207 9.66 -13.61 -5.81
N GLU A 208 10.47 -12.97 -6.68
CA GLU A 208 10.36 -13.10 -8.14
C GLU A 208 10.58 -14.54 -8.61
N GLU A 209 11.66 -15.19 -8.17
CA GLU A 209 11.99 -16.58 -8.50
C GLU A 209 10.90 -17.58 -8.10
N ALA A 210 10.15 -17.27 -7.04
CA ALA A 210 9.03 -18.10 -6.58
C ALA A 210 7.70 -17.79 -7.27
N GLY A 211 7.66 -16.81 -8.19
CA GLY A 211 6.50 -16.48 -9.00
C GLY A 211 5.66 -15.31 -8.47
N ALA A 212 6.23 -14.40 -7.71
CA ALA A 212 5.57 -13.12 -7.42
C ALA A 212 5.52 -12.23 -8.68
N ASP A 213 4.45 -11.43 -8.81
CA ASP A 213 4.24 -10.51 -9.92
C ASP A 213 4.71 -9.09 -9.60
N ALA A 214 4.94 -8.77 -8.34
CA ALA A 214 5.53 -7.52 -7.87
C ALA A 214 6.08 -7.66 -6.44
N VAL A 215 6.94 -6.72 -6.04
CA VAL A 215 7.33 -6.53 -4.63
C VAL A 215 6.89 -5.15 -4.15
N CYS A 216 6.43 -5.04 -2.89
CA CYS A 216 6.15 -3.78 -2.24
C CYS A 216 7.24 -3.48 -1.19
N VAL A 217 7.93 -2.36 -1.33
CA VAL A 217 9.04 -1.92 -0.49
C VAL A 217 8.68 -0.55 0.13
N ALA A 218 8.42 -0.44 1.42
CA ALA A 218 8.43 -1.47 2.44
C ALA A 218 7.30 -1.25 3.48
N ASN A 219 7.30 -2.06 4.54
CA ASN A 219 6.45 -1.83 5.71
C ASN A 219 7.10 -0.80 6.66
N SER A 220 6.45 -0.53 7.80
CA SER A 220 6.95 0.38 8.85
C SER A 220 8.21 -0.16 9.53
N ILE A 221 9.03 0.74 10.09
CA ILE A 221 10.26 0.42 10.80
C ILE A 221 9.95 0.15 12.27
N PRO A 222 10.41 -0.95 12.88
CA PRO A 222 10.28 -1.16 14.32
C PRO A 222 10.81 0.04 15.13
N ALA A 223 9.98 0.56 16.03
CA ALA A 223 10.27 1.75 16.81
C ALA A 223 9.60 1.71 18.19
N MET A 224 10.12 2.52 19.12
CA MET A 224 9.58 2.65 20.47
C MET A 224 9.44 4.14 20.84
N PRO A 225 8.22 4.69 20.83
CA PRO A 225 7.99 6.07 21.22
C PRO A 225 7.91 6.20 22.75
N LEU A 226 8.54 7.24 23.29
CA LEU A 226 8.52 7.56 24.72
C LEU A 226 7.92 8.95 24.98
N ALA A 227 7.14 9.09 26.05
CA ALA A 227 6.78 10.35 26.65
C ALA A 227 7.13 10.32 28.16
N ALA A 228 7.79 11.36 28.66
CA ALA A 228 8.26 11.43 30.04
C ALA A 228 9.01 10.15 30.48
N ARG A 229 9.83 9.58 29.58
CA ARG A 229 10.65 8.35 29.79
C ARG A 229 9.83 7.08 29.97
N ARG A 230 8.57 7.06 29.54
CA ARG A 230 7.69 5.87 29.56
C ARG A 230 7.17 5.56 28.16
N PRO A 231 6.99 4.26 27.82
CA PRO A 231 6.34 3.88 26.58
C PRO A 231 4.94 4.49 26.44
N ILE A 232 4.61 4.99 25.25
CA ILE A 232 3.30 5.57 24.96
C ILE A 232 2.31 4.49 24.51
N LEU A 233 2.79 3.54 23.71
CA LEU A 233 1.94 2.50 23.13
C LEU A 233 1.65 1.37 24.14
N GLY A 234 0.42 0.87 24.12
CA GLY A 234 0.00 -0.24 24.98
C GLY A 234 0.79 -1.54 24.74
N ASN A 235 1.38 -1.72 23.56
CA ASN A 235 2.29 -2.82 23.22
C ASN A 235 3.78 -2.44 23.33
N VAL A 236 4.11 -1.30 23.94
CA VAL A 236 5.47 -0.78 24.14
C VAL A 236 6.14 -0.38 22.82
N ILE A 237 6.24 -1.30 21.85
CA ILE A 237 6.86 -1.11 20.54
C ILE A 237 5.80 -1.03 19.44
N GLY A 238 6.17 -0.43 18.31
CA GLY A 238 5.31 -0.31 17.13
C GLY A 238 6.13 -0.11 15.86
N GLY A 239 5.45 0.22 14.77
CA GLY A 239 6.06 0.52 13.48
C GLY A 239 6.05 2.03 13.20
N LEU A 240 7.21 2.61 12.97
CA LEU A 240 7.41 3.98 12.50
C LEU A 240 7.08 4.09 11.01
N SER A 241 6.33 5.12 10.65
CA SER A 241 5.96 5.45 9.27
C SER A 241 5.87 6.96 9.07
N GLY A 242 5.73 7.42 7.83
CA GLY A 242 5.64 8.82 7.48
C GLY A 242 6.91 9.38 6.84
N PRO A 243 7.04 10.70 6.66
CA PRO A 243 8.15 11.34 5.94
C PRO A 243 9.53 10.95 6.44
N SER A 244 9.68 10.71 7.75
CA SER A 244 10.95 10.36 8.39
C SER A 244 11.61 9.09 7.84
N ILE A 245 10.83 8.13 7.29
CA ILE A 245 11.38 6.89 6.74
C ILE A 245 11.68 6.96 5.24
N LYS A 246 11.24 8.01 4.53
CA LYS A 246 11.39 8.13 3.07
C LYS A 246 12.84 7.91 2.59
N PRO A 247 13.89 8.54 3.15
CA PRO A 247 15.26 8.35 2.67
C PRO A 247 15.74 6.90 2.77
N ILE A 248 15.30 6.19 3.80
CA ILE A 248 15.63 4.77 4.00
C ILE A 248 14.94 3.93 2.93
N VAL A 249 13.64 4.16 2.73
CA VAL A 249 12.83 3.39 1.76
C VAL A 249 13.26 3.70 0.32
N LEU A 250 13.63 4.94 -0.02
CA LEU A 250 14.21 5.30 -1.32
C LEU A 250 15.43 4.43 -1.66
N ARG A 251 16.38 4.30 -0.70
CA ARG A 251 17.53 3.42 -0.87
C ARG A 251 17.13 1.95 -1.09
N LEU A 252 16.12 1.46 -0.34
CA LEU A 252 15.66 0.08 -0.47
C LEU A 252 14.98 -0.16 -1.82
N VAL A 253 14.15 0.76 -2.29
CA VAL A 253 13.52 0.71 -3.62
C VAL A 253 14.59 0.71 -4.71
N TRP A 254 15.58 1.60 -4.63
CA TRP A 254 16.70 1.65 -5.58
C TRP A 254 17.48 0.33 -5.65
N LEU A 255 17.69 -0.35 -4.52
CA LEU A 255 18.35 -1.66 -4.48
C LEU A 255 17.46 -2.78 -5.02
N ALA A 256 16.17 -2.76 -4.68
CA ALA A 256 15.22 -3.77 -5.11
C ALA A 256 14.96 -3.69 -6.64
N SER A 257 14.73 -2.48 -7.18
CA SER A 257 14.46 -2.27 -8.61
C SER A 257 15.60 -2.70 -9.54
N ARG A 258 16.83 -2.74 -9.03
CA ARG A 258 18.01 -3.23 -9.77
C ARG A 258 18.22 -4.74 -9.63
N ALA A 259 17.49 -5.37 -8.73
CA ALA A 259 17.67 -6.78 -8.42
C ALA A 259 16.62 -7.67 -9.10
N VAL A 260 15.49 -7.13 -9.53
CA VAL A 260 14.35 -7.85 -10.12
C VAL A 260 13.87 -7.22 -11.41
N GLN A 261 13.14 -7.98 -12.23
CA GLN A 261 12.47 -7.50 -13.44
C GLN A 261 10.99 -7.19 -13.20
N ILE A 262 10.39 -7.76 -12.15
CA ILE A 262 9.01 -7.47 -11.75
C ILE A 262 8.86 -6.07 -11.17
N PRO A 263 7.68 -5.44 -11.28
CA PRO A 263 7.42 -4.11 -10.73
C PRO A 263 7.74 -3.99 -9.24
N VAL A 264 8.33 -2.84 -8.85
CA VAL A 264 8.55 -2.47 -7.46
C VAL A 264 7.54 -1.39 -7.07
N ILE A 265 6.73 -1.65 -6.05
CA ILE A 265 5.80 -0.70 -5.48
C ILE A 265 6.47 -0.05 -4.26
N ALA A 266 6.63 1.27 -4.25
CA ALA A 266 7.21 1.96 -3.10
C ALA A 266 6.15 2.27 -2.03
N CYS A 267 6.48 2.03 -0.75
CA CYS A 267 5.60 2.32 0.37
C CYS A 267 6.39 2.86 1.56
N GLY A 268 6.32 4.17 1.82
CA GLY A 268 6.99 4.82 2.95
C GLY A 268 7.26 6.30 2.70
N GLY A 269 6.60 7.17 3.45
CA GLY A 269 6.79 8.62 3.39
C GLY A 269 6.25 9.30 2.14
N VAL A 270 5.43 8.62 1.33
CA VAL A 270 4.74 9.25 0.19
C VAL A 270 3.59 10.11 0.71
N GLY A 271 3.61 11.40 0.41
CA GLY A 271 2.58 12.35 0.81
C GLY A 271 2.40 13.51 -0.18
N SER A 272 3.23 13.58 -1.23
CA SER A 272 3.18 14.60 -2.29
C SER A 272 3.51 14.00 -3.64
N VAL A 273 3.31 14.78 -4.70
CA VAL A 273 3.72 14.43 -6.07
C VAL A 273 5.24 14.25 -6.15
N GLU A 274 5.99 15.15 -5.53
CA GLU A 274 7.45 15.09 -5.50
C GLU A 274 7.95 13.81 -4.80
N ASP A 275 7.27 13.37 -3.73
CA ASP A 275 7.62 12.09 -3.10
C ASP A 275 7.42 10.91 -4.05
N ALA A 276 6.37 10.93 -4.85
CA ALA A 276 6.10 9.88 -5.83
C ALA A 276 7.13 9.91 -6.99
N LEU A 277 7.45 11.09 -7.51
CA LEU A 277 8.46 11.28 -8.57
C LEU A 277 9.85 10.82 -8.10
N ASP A 278 10.23 11.13 -6.85
CA ASP A 278 11.49 10.62 -6.28
C ASP A 278 11.52 9.09 -6.28
N TYR A 279 10.41 8.40 -5.97
CA TYR A 279 10.35 6.95 -6.02
C TYR A 279 10.41 6.39 -7.44
N PHE A 280 9.73 7.02 -8.39
CA PHE A 280 9.78 6.62 -9.79
C PHE A 280 11.19 6.80 -10.37
N SER A 281 11.89 7.90 -10.03
CA SER A 281 13.27 8.15 -10.48
C SER A 281 14.26 7.09 -10.00
N VAL A 282 14.00 6.42 -8.88
CA VAL A 282 14.83 5.32 -8.38
C VAL A 282 14.34 3.93 -8.79
N GLY A 283 13.30 3.85 -9.65
CA GLY A 283 12.85 2.62 -10.29
C GLY A 283 11.58 1.99 -9.71
N ALA A 284 10.80 2.71 -8.90
CA ALA A 284 9.47 2.26 -8.55
C ALA A 284 8.53 2.33 -9.76
N SER A 285 7.59 1.39 -9.85
CA SER A 285 6.53 1.39 -10.87
C SER A 285 5.22 1.96 -10.33
N ALA A 286 5.01 1.93 -9.03
CA ALA A 286 3.84 2.47 -8.33
C ALA A 286 4.19 2.87 -6.90
N VAL A 287 3.30 3.62 -6.25
CA VAL A 287 3.46 4.05 -4.85
C VAL A 287 2.23 3.72 -4.01
N GLN A 288 2.46 3.42 -2.73
CA GLN A 288 1.41 3.30 -1.72
C GLN A 288 1.46 4.49 -0.75
N VAL A 289 0.34 5.19 -0.60
CA VAL A 289 0.17 6.31 0.34
C VAL A 289 -0.41 5.77 1.66
N GLY A 290 0.35 5.90 2.73
CA GLY A 290 -0.05 5.41 4.06
C GLY A 290 -0.33 6.54 5.03
N THR A 291 0.66 6.91 5.84
CA THR A 291 0.56 7.86 6.95
C THR A 291 -0.04 9.20 6.57
N ALA A 292 0.24 9.70 5.37
CA ALA A 292 -0.31 10.98 4.89
C ALA A 292 -1.84 11.00 4.87
N SER A 293 -2.50 9.85 4.63
CA SER A 293 -3.96 9.74 4.61
C SER A 293 -4.63 9.97 5.97
N PHE A 294 -3.91 9.84 7.08
CA PHE A 294 -4.45 10.14 8.42
C PHE A 294 -4.60 11.64 8.68
N ALA A 295 -3.68 12.44 8.16
CA ALA A 295 -3.75 13.91 8.26
C ALA A 295 -4.56 14.51 7.09
N ARG A 296 -4.46 13.93 5.90
CA ARG A 296 -5.12 14.35 4.67
C ARG A 296 -5.76 13.14 3.98
N PRO A 297 -7.06 12.87 4.21
CA PRO A 297 -7.73 11.68 3.65
C PRO A 297 -7.65 11.56 2.13
N PHE A 298 -7.53 12.68 1.42
CA PHE A 298 -7.41 12.75 -0.03
C PHE A 298 -5.96 12.64 -0.55
N ALA A 299 -4.94 12.48 0.30
CA ALA A 299 -3.53 12.52 -0.10
C ALA A 299 -3.20 11.59 -1.28
N ALA A 300 -3.77 10.37 -1.33
CA ALA A 300 -3.53 9.46 -2.45
C ALA A 300 -4.10 10.00 -3.77
N VAL A 301 -5.30 10.60 -3.75
CA VAL A 301 -5.93 11.20 -4.93
C VAL A 301 -5.19 12.48 -5.35
N GLU A 302 -4.79 13.31 -4.38
CA GLU A 302 -3.98 14.52 -4.65
C GLU A 302 -2.68 14.16 -5.36
N VAL A 303 -2.00 13.09 -4.94
CA VAL A 303 -0.79 12.59 -5.61
C VAL A 303 -1.12 12.10 -7.03
N ALA A 304 -2.19 11.33 -7.22
CA ALA A 304 -2.56 10.81 -8.54
C ALA A 304 -2.91 11.95 -9.52
N ARG A 305 -3.69 12.94 -9.06
CA ARG A 305 -4.04 14.14 -9.85
C ARG A 305 -2.80 14.96 -10.20
N GLY A 306 -1.98 15.26 -9.21
CA GLY A 306 -0.79 16.07 -9.42
C GLY A 306 0.24 15.41 -10.34
N LEU A 307 0.35 14.07 -10.37
CA LEU A 307 1.14 13.37 -11.38
C LEU A 307 0.60 13.60 -12.80
N ARG A 308 -0.72 13.56 -12.97
CA ARG A 308 -1.37 13.88 -14.25
C ARG A 308 -1.12 15.31 -14.66
N GLU A 309 -1.30 16.26 -13.74
CA GLU A 309 -1.05 17.70 -13.97
C GLU A 309 0.41 17.94 -14.37
N ARG A 310 1.38 17.33 -13.70
CA ARG A 310 2.81 17.45 -14.07
C ARG A 310 3.11 16.95 -15.48
N CYS A 311 2.49 15.83 -15.91
CA CYS A 311 2.64 15.35 -17.28
C CYS A 311 2.01 16.33 -18.29
N LEU A 312 0.83 16.88 -17.99
CA LEU A 312 0.16 17.86 -18.83
C LEU A 312 0.97 19.15 -18.96
N ASP A 313 1.48 19.69 -17.85
CA ASP A 313 2.28 20.93 -17.82
C ASP A 313 3.59 20.76 -18.59
N ALA A 314 4.18 19.57 -18.55
CA ALA A 314 5.38 19.22 -19.30
C ALA A 314 5.09 18.86 -20.78
N GLY A 315 3.82 18.72 -21.18
CA GLY A 315 3.42 18.33 -22.53
C GLY A 315 3.76 16.89 -22.90
N VAL A 316 3.86 15.99 -21.90
CA VAL A 316 4.21 14.57 -22.08
C VAL A 316 3.02 13.64 -21.80
N GLY A 317 3.02 12.46 -22.42
CA GLY A 317 1.93 11.50 -22.33
C GLY A 317 2.04 10.51 -21.17
N SER A 318 3.18 10.46 -20.47
CA SER A 318 3.41 9.47 -19.40
C SER A 318 4.41 9.94 -18.34
N ILE A 319 4.40 9.29 -17.16
CA ILE A 319 5.41 9.54 -16.12
C ILE A 319 6.82 9.19 -16.62
N ARG A 320 6.94 8.17 -17.44
CA ARG A 320 8.23 7.78 -18.00
C ARG A 320 8.84 8.90 -18.83
N GLU A 321 8.06 9.48 -19.75
CA GLU A 321 8.49 10.61 -20.55
C GLU A 321 8.82 11.84 -19.69
N LEU A 322 8.03 12.08 -18.61
CA LEU A 322 8.29 13.14 -17.66
C LEU A 322 9.68 13.00 -17.02
N LEU A 323 9.98 11.79 -16.50
CA LEU A 323 11.28 11.52 -15.87
C LEU A 323 12.45 11.59 -16.87
N GLU A 324 12.25 11.14 -18.11
CA GLU A 324 13.26 11.26 -19.18
C GLU A 324 13.54 12.73 -19.51
N LEU A 325 12.50 13.57 -19.53
CA LEU A 325 12.63 15.02 -19.76
C LEU A 325 13.37 15.71 -18.59
N GLU A 326 13.00 15.41 -17.35
CA GLU A 326 13.63 15.98 -16.15
C GLU A 326 15.10 15.55 -15.99
N ALA A 327 15.44 14.32 -16.39
CA ALA A 327 16.81 13.83 -16.35
C ALA A 327 17.73 14.46 -17.44
N ALA A 328 17.15 15.04 -18.48
CA ALA A 328 17.87 15.71 -19.57
C ALA A 328 18.08 17.22 -19.32
N SER A 329 17.44 17.77 -18.28
CA SER A 329 17.49 19.19 -17.88
C SER A 329 18.59 19.42 -16.85
#